data_43dbf1f71c8a2600aba2e853101db011
#
_entry.id   43dbf1f71c8a2600aba2e853101db011
#
_cell.length_a   1.000
_cell.length_b   1.000
_cell.length_c   1.000
_cell.angle_alpha   90.00
_cell.angle_beta   90.00
_cell.angle_gamma   90.00
#
_symmetry.space_group_name_H-M   'P 1'
#
loop_
_entity.id
_entity.type
_entity.pdbx_description
1 polymer ?
#
loop_
_entity_poly.entity_id
_entity_poly.type
_entity_poly.pdbx_seq_one_letter_code
_entity_poly.pdbx_strand_id
1 'polypeptide(L)'
;MKSSNRNDIVLKASFGGQTRDIDGTRYSSSGGYATAISKQFILEKGVAVGVRYSSDFSKSEYAIAETIEELEQFRTSKYIQAEKGGIYQTIRNIKRKKILFIGLPCEVSALYNYWGRNTDNLYSISLVCHGPTTPKVQNLFASKLKENNNSQIKYFSVRYKESGWKPYYIYADFENGKHHQELFKGSSYEIAFQYLKRPSCSSCRYKLGDQEFGLVSDLTLGDFHAVEKNMLQYSPWGVSQASVQSEKGEYLIDLARRLCNVEFIPEKYITKYNYAFHHPVAQKTGRESFKRILLREGLDCAAKSLLVQIPTCYINAKRRIISFLYNVKSYLISK
;
A
#
# COMPACT_ATOMS: atom_id res chain seq x y z
N MET A 1 11.61 26.94 -16.44
CA MET A 1 12.12 25.99 -17.42
C MET A 1 11.18 24.78 -17.44
N LYS A 2 10.38 24.62 -18.48
CA LYS A 2 9.49 23.46 -18.65
C LYS A 2 10.35 22.22 -18.86
N SER A 3 10.27 21.23 -17.95
CA SER A 3 10.93 19.93 -18.13
C SER A 3 10.25 19.22 -19.31
N SER A 4 10.96 19.03 -20.38
CA SER A 4 10.55 18.18 -21.49
C SER A 4 10.36 16.75 -21.00
N ASN A 5 9.32 16.08 -21.47
CA ASN A 5 9.01 14.64 -21.48
C ASN A 5 8.36 13.97 -20.26
N ARG A 6 7.61 14.69 -19.42
CA ARG A 6 6.66 14.02 -18.49
C ARG A 6 5.21 14.00 -18.98
N ASN A 7 4.89 14.70 -20.06
CA ASN A 7 3.51 14.85 -20.54
C ASN A 7 2.91 13.62 -21.24
N ASP A 8 3.67 12.51 -21.35
CA ASP A 8 3.23 11.32 -22.08
C ASP A 8 2.97 10.09 -21.18
N ILE A 9 2.91 10.27 -19.85
CA ILE A 9 2.55 9.15 -18.94
C ILE A 9 1.02 9.01 -18.97
N VAL A 10 0.53 8.21 -19.90
CA VAL A 10 -0.88 7.86 -20.07
C VAL A 10 -1.07 6.42 -19.65
N LEU A 11 -2.22 6.09 -19.06
CA LEU A 11 -2.59 4.72 -18.79
C LEU A 11 -2.71 3.95 -20.11
N LYS A 12 -1.76 3.05 -20.39
CA LYS A 12 -1.71 2.26 -21.63
C LYS A 12 -2.55 1.01 -21.54
N ALA A 13 -2.43 0.27 -20.45
CA ALA A 13 -3.15 -0.97 -20.22
C ALA A 13 -3.24 -1.28 -18.73
N SER A 14 -4.17 -2.14 -18.36
CA SER A 14 -4.31 -2.62 -17.00
C SER A 14 -4.49 -4.12 -16.93
N PHE A 15 -3.92 -4.72 -15.90
CA PHE A 15 -3.90 -6.16 -15.68
C PHE A 15 -4.26 -6.49 -14.24
N GLY A 16 -4.80 -7.68 -14.04
CA GLY A 16 -5.08 -8.24 -12.72
C GLY A 16 -4.64 -9.68 -12.62
N GLY A 17 -4.34 -10.10 -11.40
CA GLY A 17 -3.99 -11.47 -11.13
C GLY A 17 -3.18 -11.64 -9.85
N GLN A 18 -2.59 -12.81 -9.73
CA GLN A 18 -1.84 -13.22 -8.54
C GLN A 18 -0.65 -14.10 -8.91
N THR A 19 0.30 -14.20 -8.01
CA THR A 19 1.38 -15.18 -8.13
C THR A 19 0.83 -16.61 -8.13
N ARG A 20 1.44 -17.50 -8.91
CA ARG A 20 1.14 -18.93 -8.90
C ARG A 20 1.64 -19.65 -7.64
N ASP A 21 2.52 -19.03 -6.90
CA ASP A 21 2.94 -19.46 -5.57
C ASP A 21 1.88 -19.04 -4.54
N ILE A 22 1.10 -20.00 -4.03
CA ILE A 22 0.01 -19.76 -3.07
C ILE A 22 0.56 -19.19 -1.76
N ASP A 23 1.67 -19.72 -1.26
CA ASP A 23 2.30 -19.22 -0.04
C ASP A 23 2.82 -17.79 -0.25
N GLY A 24 3.41 -17.50 -1.41
CA GLY A 24 3.78 -16.16 -1.80
C GLY A 24 2.60 -15.19 -1.80
N THR A 25 1.40 -15.62 -2.24
CA THR A 25 0.18 -14.82 -2.18
C THR A 25 -0.27 -14.59 -0.74
N ARG A 26 -0.22 -15.62 0.10
CA ARG A 26 -0.64 -15.57 1.51
C ARG A 26 0.13 -14.50 2.29
N TYR A 27 1.45 -14.42 2.09
CA TYR A 27 2.32 -13.43 2.73
C TYR A 27 2.44 -12.09 1.95
N SER A 28 1.60 -11.86 0.98
CA SER A 28 1.51 -10.59 0.24
C SER A 28 0.28 -9.80 0.66
N SER A 29 0.30 -8.47 0.51
CA SER A 29 -0.87 -7.63 0.80
C SER A 29 -2.04 -7.86 -0.17
N SER A 30 -1.74 -8.25 -1.40
CA SER A 30 -2.69 -8.54 -2.47
C SER A 30 -2.26 -9.80 -3.23
N GLY A 31 -2.29 -9.82 -4.55
CA GLY A 31 -1.90 -10.96 -5.39
C GLY A 31 -0.40 -11.22 -5.54
N GLY A 32 0.48 -10.41 -4.94
CA GLY A 32 1.93 -10.68 -4.90
C GLY A 32 2.76 -10.17 -6.09
N TYR A 33 2.20 -9.33 -6.97
CA TYR A 33 2.92 -8.81 -8.16
C TYR A 33 4.23 -8.10 -7.81
N ALA A 34 4.24 -7.23 -6.80
CA ALA A 34 5.45 -6.49 -6.42
C ALA A 34 6.62 -7.42 -6.09
N THR A 35 6.37 -8.46 -5.28
CA THR A 35 7.39 -9.46 -4.92
C THR A 35 7.82 -10.28 -6.15
N ALA A 36 6.89 -10.72 -6.98
CA ALA A 36 7.19 -11.50 -8.18
C ALA A 36 8.05 -10.72 -9.19
N ILE A 37 7.70 -9.47 -9.45
CA ILE A 37 8.48 -8.58 -10.32
C ILE A 37 9.87 -8.36 -9.73
N SER A 38 9.97 -8.02 -8.44
CA SER A 38 11.26 -7.78 -7.79
C SER A 38 12.16 -9.01 -7.82
N LYS A 39 11.58 -10.20 -7.61
CA LYS A 39 12.31 -11.49 -7.67
C LYS A 39 12.92 -11.72 -9.06
N GLN A 40 12.12 -11.53 -10.12
CA GLN A 40 12.63 -11.67 -11.49
C GLN A 40 13.66 -10.59 -11.83
N PHE A 41 13.46 -9.37 -11.36
CA PHE A 41 14.36 -8.25 -11.58
C PHE A 41 15.76 -8.50 -10.96
N ILE A 42 15.81 -9.09 -9.75
CA ILE A 42 17.06 -9.49 -9.10
C ILE A 42 17.71 -10.67 -9.84
N LEU A 43 16.94 -11.66 -10.30
CA LEU A 43 17.47 -12.76 -11.11
C LEU A 43 18.13 -12.29 -12.41
N GLU A 44 17.65 -11.17 -12.96
CA GLU A 44 18.29 -10.47 -14.11
C GLU A 44 19.44 -9.54 -13.69
N LYS A 45 20.01 -9.73 -12.50
CA LYS A 45 21.16 -8.96 -11.98
C LYS A 45 20.84 -7.48 -11.69
N GLY A 46 19.56 -7.11 -11.59
CA GLY A 46 19.12 -5.82 -11.07
C GLY A 46 19.13 -5.76 -9.54
N VAL A 47 18.77 -4.61 -9.00
CA VAL A 47 18.53 -4.41 -7.55
C VAL A 47 17.11 -3.88 -7.33
N ALA A 48 16.47 -4.33 -6.27
CA ALA A 48 15.16 -3.84 -5.87
C ALA A 48 15.28 -2.91 -4.65
N VAL A 49 14.54 -1.80 -4.69
CA VAL A 49 14.48 -0.82 -3.59
C VAL A 49 13.05 -0.77 -3.10
N GLY A 50 12.86 -1.02 -1.82
CA GLY A 50 11.55 -1.09 -1.20
C GLY A 50 11.58 -0.69 0.27
N VAL A 51 10.44 -0.82 0.94
CA VAL A 51 10.28 -0.44 2.34
C VAL A 51 10.24 -1.69 3.23
N ARG A 52 11.07 -1.70 4.27
CA ARG A 52 11.06 -2.69 5.36
C ARG A 52 10.70 -2.05 6.68
N TYR A 53 10.39 -2.85 7.69
CA TYR A 53 10.42 -2.39 9.08
C TYR A 53 11.87 -2.33 9.58
N SER A 54 12.13 -1.44 10.54
CA SER A 54 13.36 -1.50 11.35
C SER A 54 13.42 -2.81 12.15
N SER A 55 14.62 -3.18 12.62
CA SER A 55 14.82 -4.43 13.36
C SER A 55 13.95 -4.56 14.62
N ASP A 56 13.57 -3.44 15.22
CA ASP A 56 12.70 -3.37 16.41
C ASP A 56 11.21 -3.17 16.06
N PHE A 57 10.84 -3.11 14.79
CA PHE A 57 9.50 -2.86 14.26
C PHE A 57 8.87 -1.53 14.70
N SER A 58 9.64 -0.58 15.20
CA SER A 58 9.13 0.73 15.67
C SER A 58 8.87 1.72 14.52
N LYS A 59 9.52 1.55 13.38
CA LYS A 59 9.44 2.40 12.20
C LYS A 59 9.61 1.60 10.92
N SER A 60 9.46 2.26 9.78
CA SER A 60 9.79 1.70 8.47
C SER A 60 10.80 2.58 7.74
N GLU A 61 11.61 1.97 6.89
CA GLU A 61 12.70 2.61 6.17
C GLU A 61 12.87 2.03 4.78
N TYR A 62 13.44 2.80 3.87
CA TYR A 62 13.86 2.30 2.57
C TYR A 62 15.12 1.47 2.70
N ALA A 63 15.18 0.36 1.96
CA ALA A 63 16.33 -0.53 1.87
C ALA A 63 16.51 -1.03 0.44
N ILE A 64 17.71 -1.57 0.16
CA ILE A 64 18.07 -2.22 -1.10
C ILE A 64 18.07 -3.72 -0.87
N ALA A 65 17.53 -4.47 -1.84
CA ALA A 65 17.64 -5.92 -1.91
C ALA A 65 18.39 -6.32 -3.20
N GLU A 66 19.44 -7.09 -3.05
CA GLU A 66 20.23 -7.68 -4.12
C GLU A 66 20.05 -9.19 -4.21
N THR A 67 19.44 -9.81 -3.19
CA THR A 67 19.11 -11.22 -3.13
C THR A 67 17.62 -11.44 -2.90
N ILE A 68 17.17 -12.67 -3.13
CA ILE A 68 15.77 -13.05 -2.95
C ILE A 68 15.42 -13.07 -1.45
N GLU A 69 16.35 -13.48 -0.60
CA GLU A 69 16.20 -13.53 0.86
C GLU A 69 15.97 -12.11 1.42
N GLU A 70 16.70 -11.12 0.90
CA GLU A 70 16.52 -9.72 1.30
C GLU A 70 15.18 -9.14 0.89
N LEU A 71 14.54 -9.67 -0.17
CA LEU A 71 13.18 -9.24 -0.59
C LEU A 71 12.11 -9.58 0.42
N GLU A 72 12.29 -10.61 1.25
CA GLU A 72 11.27 -11.03 2.23
C GLU A 72 10.92 -9.89 3.20
N GLN A 73 11.87 -9.00 3.49
CA GLN A 73 11.67 -7.82 4.35
C GLN A 73 10.71 -6.79 3.73
N PHE A 74 10.53 -6.80 2.40
CA PHE A 74 9.64 -5.86 1.71
C PHE A 74 8.20 -6.32 1.66
N ARG A 75 7.94 -7.60 1.96
CA ARG A 75 6.58 -8.14 1.96
C ARG A 75 5.65 -7.39 2.91
N THR A 76 4.37 -7.44 2.62
CA THR A 76 3.28 -6.79 3.34
C THR A 76 3.31 -5.25 3.29
N SER A 77 2.17 -4.63 3.56
CA SER A 77 2.04 -3.17 3.59
C SER A 77 2.54 -2.59 4.90
N LYS A 78 3.28 -1.48 4.83
CA LYS A 78 3.66 -0.65 5.96
C LYS A 78 2.84 0.64 5.86
N TYR A 79 1.83 0.82 6.73
CA TYR A 79 0.89 1.94 6.64
C TYR A 79 1.42 3.25 7.23
N ILE A 80 2.66 3.27 7.62
CA ILE A 80 3.36 4.44 8.15
C ILE A 80 4.29 5.06 7.11
N GLN A 81 4.63 6.32 7.31
CA GLN A 81 5.61 7.00 6.47
C GLN A 81 7.00 6.38 6.67
N ALA A 82 7.62 5.90 5.58
CA ALA A 82 8.96 5.36 5.61
C ALA A 82 10.02 6.46 5.71
N GLU A 83 11.06 6.21 6.48
CA GLU A 83 12.28 7.01 6.51
C GLU A 83 13.05 6.79 5.20
N LYS A 84 13.50 7.88 4.60
CA LYS A 84 14.21 7.82 3.33
C LYS A 84 15.74 7.76 3.51
N GLY A 85 16.23 8.34 4.62
CA GLY A 85 17.67 8.46 4.81
C GLY A 85 18.34 9.03 3.57
N GLY A 86 19.46 8.46 3.18
CA GLY A 86 20.19 8.78 1.96
C GLY A 86 19.84 7.90 0.75
N ILE A 87 18.71 7.16 0.74
CA ILE A 87 18.43 6.12 -0.27
C ILE A 87 18.53 6.61 -1.71
N TYR A 88 18.02 7.81 -2.02
CA TYR A 88 18.09 8.36 -3.38
C TYR A 88 19.53 8.59 -3.83
N GLN A 89 20.40 9.06 -2.93
CA GLN A 89 21.83 9.23 -3.20
C GLN A 89 22.51 7.87 -3.36
N THR A 90 22.22 6.92 -2.48
CA THR A 90 22.80 5.57 -2.51
C THR A 90 22.52 4.89 -3.85
N ILE A 91 21.25 4.83 -4.26
CA ILE A 91 20.86 4.15 -5.50
C ILE A 91 21.36 4.87 -6.75
N ARG A 92 21.45 6.21 -6.74
CA ARG A 92 22.02 6.98 -7.85
C ARG A 92 23.50 6.66 -8.10
N ASN A 93 24.21 6.20 -7.10
CA ASN A 93 25.61 5.80 -7.19
C ASN A 93 25.79 4.38 -7.78
N ILE A 94 24.72 3.60 -7.94
CA ILE A 94 24.75 2.29 -8.59
C ILE A 94 24.84 2.48 -10.12
N LYS A 95 26.05 2.33 -10.70
CA LYS A 95 26.31 2.69 -12.11
C LYS A 95 26.01 1.60 -13.14
N ARG A 96 26.08 0.33 -12.76
CA ARG A 96 26.09 -0.81 -13.71
C ARG A 96 24.93 -1.78 -13.58
N LYS A 97 23.99 -1.53 -12.69
CA LYS A 97 22.82 -2.38 -12.48
C LYS A 97 21.55 -1.64 -12.84
N LYS A 98 20.54 -2.36 -13.31
CA LYS A 98 19.16 -1.87 -13.35
C LYS A 98 18.64 -1.71 -11.92
N ILE A 99 17.86 -0.68 -11.67
CA ILE A 99 17.30 -0.35 -10.35
C ILE A 99 15.80 -0.34 -10.45
N LEU A 100 15.12 -1.14 -9.64
CA LEU A 100 13.68 -1.14 -9.47
C LEU A 100 13.32 -0.43 -8.17
N PHE A 101 12.73 0.74 -8.24
CA PHE A 101 12.25 1.49 -7.07
C PHE A 101 10.75 1.31 -6.87
N ILE A 102 10.35 0.82 -5.69
CA ILE A 102 8.96 0.64 -5.30
C ILE A 102 8.62 1.61 -4.17
N GLY A 103 7.68 2.53 -4.42
CA GLY A 103 7.35 3.56 -3.44
C GLY A 103 5.94 4.13 -3.60
N LEU A 104 5.63 5.16 -2.82
CA LEU A 104 4.41 5.93 -3.00
C LEU A 104 4.57 6.88 -4.20
N PRO A 105 3.50 7.29 -4.89
CA PRO A 105 3.61 8.16 -6.08
C PRO A 105 4.41 9.44 -5.83
N CYS A 106 4.21 10.09 -4.69
CA CYS A 106 4.98 11.29 -4.31
C CYS A 106 6.46 11.00 -4.04
N GLU A 107 6.82 9.78 -3.64
CA GLU A 107 8.21 9.36 -3.41
C GLU A 107 8.89 9.00 -4.73
N VAL A 108 8.17 8.35 -5.65
CA VAL A 108 8.65 8.13 -7.03
C VAL A 108 8.89 9.46 -7.74
N SER A 109 7.96 10.41 -7.63
CA SER A 109 8.14 11.75 -8.19
C SER A 109 9.35 12.49 -7.62
N ALA A 110 9.54 12.40 -6.29
CA ALA A 110 10.72 12.99 -5.64
C ALA A 110 12.02 12.33 -6.11
N LEU A 111 12.01 10.99 -6.30
CA LEU A 111 13.16 10.28 -6.84
C LEU A 111 13.52 10.76 -8.25
N TYR A 112 12.54 10.86 -9.16
CA TYR A 112 12.79 11.35 -10.51
C TYR A 112 13.31 12.80 -10.54
N ASN A 113 12.80 13.66 -9.64
CA ASN A 113 13.30 15.02 -9.50
C ASN A 113 14.77 15.05 -9.03
N TYR A 114 15.12 14.17 -8.11
CA TYR A 114 16.50 14.03 -7.62
C TYR A 114 17.43 13.39 -8.67
N TRP A 115 16.93 12.40 -9.43
CA TRP A 115 17.72 11.65 -10.41
C TRP A 115 18.14 12.48 -11.61
N GLY A 116 17.23 13.30 -12.13
CA GLY A 116 17.47 14.12 -13.31
C GLY A 116 17.07 13.44 -14.61
N ARG A 117 17.77 13.78 -15.72
CA ARG A 117 17.30 13.43 -17.08
C ARG A 117 17.59 12.00 -17.52
N ASN A 118 18.75 11.45 -17.17
CA ASN A 118 19.12 10.09 -17.59
C ASN A 118 18.60 9.06 -16.59
N THR A 119 17.50 8.41 -16.93
CA THR A 119 16.83 7.40 -16.11
C THR A 119 16.85 6.01 -16.73
N ASP A 120 17.73 5.74 -17.69
CA ASP A 120 17.71 4.50 -18.50
C ASP A 120 17.75 3.23 -17.66
N ASN A 121 18.54 3.21 -16.59
CA ASN A 121 18.67 2.09 -15.68
C ASN A 121 17.66 2.11 -14.52
N LEU A 122 16.80 3.15 -14.40
CA LEU A 122 15.82 3.27 -13.35
C LEU A 122 14.43 2.82 -13.81
N TYR A 123 13.85 1.87 -13.11
CA TYR A 123 12.48 1.38 -13.26
C TYR A 123 11.71 1.72 -12.00
N SER A 124 10.44 2.05 -12.13
CA SER A 124 9.64 2.50 -11.00
C SER A 124 8.27 1.85 -10.92
N ILE A 125 7.91 1.46 -9.70
CA ILE A 125 6.56 1.03 -9.34
C ILE A 125 6.02 1.97 -8.29
N SER A 126 4.87 2.58 -8.56
CA SER A 126 4.10 3.26 -7.51
C SER A 126 3.00 2.37 -6.95
N LEU A 127 2.65 2.58 -5.69
CA LEU A 127 1.54 1.89 -5.04
C LEU A 127 0.32 2.79 -4.96
N VAL A 128 -0.87 2.26 -5.24
CA VAL A 128 -2.13 2.97 -4.97
C VAL A 128 -2.17 3.34 -3.49
N CYS A 129 -2.22 4.63 -3.18
CA CYS A 129 -1.93 5.15 -1.86
C CYS A 129 -3.13 5.85 -1.22
N HIS A 130 -3.47 5.42 0.01
CA HIS A 130 -4.50 6.02 0.87
C HIS A 130 -3.94 7.08 1.85
N GLY A 131 -2.66 7.44 1.71
CA GLY A 131 -1.94 8.30 2.65
C GLY A 131 -1.34 7.51 3.83
N PRO A 132 -0.02 7.59 4.06
CA PRO A 132 0.61 6.97 5.22
C PRO A 132 0.29 7.76 6.50
N THR A 133 0.30 7.06 7.64
CA THR A 133 0.25 7.69 8.97
C THR A 133 1.65 8.01 9.48
N THR A 134 1.73 8.62 10.65
CA THR A 134 3.00 8.94 11.32
C THR A 134 3.69 7.68 11.86
N PRO A 135 5.03 7.58 11.83
CA PRO A 135 5.79 6.49 12.48
C PRO A 135 5.47 6.33 13.96
N LYS A 136 5.05 7.39 14.66
CA LYS A 136 4.66 7.34 16.08
C LYS A 136 3.55 6.31 16.35
N VAL A 137 2.63 6.09 15.42
CA VAL A 137 1.56 5.07 15.56
C VAL A 137 2.18 3.67 15.65
N GLN A 138 3.12 3.37 14.75
CA GLN A 138 3.82 2.09 14.75
C GLN A 138 4.65 1.90 16.03
N ASN A 139 5.40 2.92 16.40
CA ASN A 139 6.23 2.89 17.62
C ASN A 139 5.39 2.57 18.87
N LEU A 140 4.31 3.32 19.09
CA LEU A 140 3.43 3.11 20.25
C LEU A 140 2.77 1.71 20.23
N PHE A 141 2.35 1.26 19.05
CA PHE A 141 1.71 -0.05 18.92
C PHE A 141 2.71 -1.20 19.13
N ALA A 142 3.90 -1.11 18.53
CA ALA A 142 4.96 -2.11 18.71
C ALA A 142 5.46 -2.16 20.15
N SER A 143 5.64 -1.01 20.82
CA SER A 143 6.01 -0.95 22.24
C SER A 143 4.97 -1.63 23.12
N LYS A 144 3.69 -1.32 22.92
CA LYS A 144 2.58 -1.98 23.63
C LYS A 144 2.59 -3.51 23.44
N LEU A 145 2.81 -3.98 22.20
CA LEU A 145 2.86 -5.42 21.94
C LEU A 145 4.04 -6.09 22.65
N LYS A 146 5.22 -5.46 22.65
CA LYS A 146 6.41 -5.96 23.34
C LYS A 146 6.21 -6.01 24.86
N GLU A 147 5.64 -4.96 25.44
CA GLU A 147 5.33 -4.89 26.88
C GLU A 147 4.33 -5.98 27.28
N ASN A 148 3.21 -6.12 26.56
CA ASN A 148 2.16 -7.09 26.86
C ASN A 148 2.63 -8.55 26.75
N ASN A 149 3.62 -8.84 25.92
CA ASN A 149 4.15 -10.19 25.72
C ASN A 149 5.49 -10.43 26.42
N ASN A 150 6.07 -9.40 27.04
CA ASN A 150 7.40 -9.42 27.65
C ASN A 150 8.45 -10.05 26.72
N SER A 151 8.46 -9.62 25.43
CA SER A 151 9.31 -10.19 24.40
C SER A 151 9.48 -9.25 23.20
N GLN A 152 10.58 -9.40 22.46
CA GLN A 152 10.79 -8.67 21.21
C GLN A 152 9.94 -9.27 20.08
N ILE A 153 9.55 -8.41 19.12
CA ILE A 153 8.82 -8.82 17.94
C ILE A 153 9.82 -9.43 16.95
N LYS A 154 9.50 -10.62 16.41
CA LYS A 154 10.25 -11.31 15.36
C LYS A 154 9.65 -11.11 13.99
N TYR A 155 8.32 -11.00 13.90
CA TYR A 155 7.58 -10.75 12.65
C TYR A 155 6.37 -9.85 12.95
N PHE A 156 6.02 -8.96 12.00
CA PHE A 156 4.88 -8.07 12.13
C PHE A 156 4.21 -7.81 10.78
N SER A 157 2.89 -7.90 10.74
CA SER A 157 2.09 -7.57 9.57
C SER A 157 0.76 -6.93 9.96
N VAL A 158 0.36 -5.85 9.28
CA VAL A 158 -0.98 -5.24 9.41
C VAL A 158 -1.96 -5.75 8.36
N ARG A 159 -1.52 -6.68 7.51
CA ARG A 159 -2.32 -7.31 6.45
C ARG A 159 -2.12 -8.82 6.41
N TYR A 160 -2.02 -9.43 7.56
CA TYR A 160 -1.92 -10.89 7.67
C TYR A 160 -3.22 -11.55 7.17
N LYS A 161 -3.08 -12.57 6.34
CA LYS A 161 -4.16 -13.35 5.75
C LYS A 161 -4.20 -14.72 6.40
N GLU A 162 -5.17 -14.98 7.25
CA GLU A 162 -5.30 -16.26 7.92
C GLU A 162 -6.02 -17.31 7.04
N SER A 163 -7.22 -16.96 6.59
CA SER A 163 -8.11 -17.86 5.84
C SER A 163 -8.54 -17.32 4.48
N GLY A 164 -7.91 -16.23 4.02
CA GLY A 164 -8.22 -15.58 2.77
C GLY A 164 -7.85 -14.10 2.77
N TRP A 165 -8.17 -13.40 1.68
CA TRP A 165 -7.82 -12.00 1.52
C TRP A 165 -8.48 -11.09 2.56
N LYS A 166 -9.72 -11.38 2.91
CA LYS A 166 -10.51 -10.61 3.88
C LYS A 166 -11.31 -11.54 4.78
N PRO A 167 -11.46 -11.21 6.08
CA PRO A 167 -10.82 -10.09 6.77
C PRO A 167 -9.32 -10.31 6.91
N TYR A 168 -8.53 -9.24 7.00
CA TYR A 168 -7.12 -9.33 7.35
C TYR A 168 -6.88 -8.82 8.78
N TYR A 169 -5.77 -9.28 9.33
CA TYR A 169 -5.42 -9.13 10.73
C TYR A 169 -4.14 -8.32 10.89
N ILE A 170 -3.98 -7.71 12.06
CA ILE A 170 -2.67 -7.39 12.60
C ILE A 170 -2.15 -8.66 13.24
N TYR A 171 -0.93 -9.04 12.88
CA TYR A 171 -0.30 -10.24 13.38
C TYR A 171 1.15 -9.94 13.78
N ALA A 172 1.59 -10.48 14.90
CA ALA A 172 2.97 -10.40 15.35
C ALA A 172 3.42 -11.74 15.96
N ASP A 173 4.61 -12.21 15.59
CA ASP A 173 5.33 -13.28 16.28
C ASP A 173 6.38 -12.67 17.21
N PHE A 174 6.61 -13.29 18.34
CA PHE A 174 7.58 -12.89 19.35
C PHE A 174 8.71 -13.92 19.48
N GLU A 175 9.88 -13.45 19.96
CA GLU A 175 11.04 -14.33 20.18
C GLU A 175 10.76 -15.46 21.19
N ASN A 176 9.86 -15.23 22.16
CA ASN A 176 9.44 -16.24 23.14
C ASN A 176 8.43 -17.27 22.62
N GLY A 177 8.15 -17.29 21.33
CA GLY A 177 7.23 -18.23 20.69
C GLY A 177 5.75 -17.89 20.80
N LYS A 178 5.39 -16.82 21.53
CA LYS A 178 4.01 -16.32 21.54
C LYS A 178 3.67 -15.59 20.24
N HIS A 179 2.39 -15.44 19.98
CA HIS A 179 1.88 -14.60 18.88
C HIS A 179 0.75 -13.70 19.36
N HIS A 180 0.55 -12.60 18.63
CA HIS A 180 -0.59 -11.70 18.77
C HIS A 180 -1.36 -11.65 17.45
N GLN A 181 -2.69 -11.76 17.53
CA GLN A 181 -3.55 -11.60 16.37
C GLN A 181 -4.81 -10.82 16.75
N GLU A 182 -5.12 -9.78 16.00
CA GLU A 182 -6.38 -9.05 16.11
C GLU A 182 -6.86 -8.58 14.75
N LEU A 183 -8.18 -8.38 14.58
CA LEU A 183 -8.73 -7.79 13.37
C LEU A 183 -8.12 -6.40 13.12
N PHE A 184 -7.62 -6.15 11.92
CA PHE A 184 -7.14 -4.82 11.54
C PHE A 184 -8.28 -3.80 11.66
N LYS A 185 -9.47 -4.14 11.10
CA LYS A 185 -10.62 -3.24 11.12
C LYS A 185 -11.17 -3.06 12.54
N GLY A 186 -11.15 -1.84 13.02
CA GLY A 186 -11.59 -1.47 14.37
C GLY A 186 -10.49 -1.53 15.43
N SER A 187 -9.28 -1.98 15.08
CA SER A 187 -8.13 -1.92 15.99
C SER A 187 -7.73 -0.49 16.31
N SER A 188 -7.06 -0.30 17.43
CA SER A 188 -6.49 1.01 17.79
C SER A 188 -5.46 1.50 16.74
N TYR A 189 -4.76 0.57 16.10
CA TYR A 189 -3.85 0.87 14.99
C TYR A 189 -4.60 1.42 13.77
N GLU A 190 -5.66 0.75 13.32
CA GLU A 190 -6.45 1.21 12.15
C GLU A 190 -7.08 2.56 12.41
N ILE A 191 -7.67 2.76 13.58
CA ILE A 191 -8.27 4.03 13.96
C ILE A 191 -7.21 5.14 13.94
N ALA A 192 -6.05 4.94 14.57
CA ALA A 192 -4.96 5.90 14.52
C ALA A 192 -4.45 6.16 13.10
N PHE A 193 -4.32 5.13 12.28
CA PHE A 193 -3.99 5.26 10.86
C PHE A 193 -5.00 6.18 10.13
N GLN A 194 -6.29 6.05 10.39
CA GLN A 194 -7.31 6.89 9.76
C GLN A 194 -7.24 8.36 10.20
N TYR A 195 -6.98 8.60 11.50
CA TYR A 195 -6.97 9.98 12.05
C TYR A 195 -5.65 10.71 11.83
N LEU A 196 -4.52 10.00 11.77
CA LEU A 196 -3.18 10.58 11.75
C LEU A 196 -2.48 10.50 10.38
N LYS A 197 -3.24 10.38 9.30
CA LYS A 197 -2.67 10.48 7.95
C LYS A 197 -1.91 11.78 7.76
N ARG A 198 -0.86 11.75 6.94
CA ARG A 198 -0.09 12.95 6.62
C ARG A 198 -1.01 14.04 6.06
N PRO A 199 -0.95 15.30 6.57
CA PRO A 199 -1.87 16.38 6.17
C PRO A 199 -1.91 16.61 4.66
N SER A 200 -0.76 16.62 3.98
CA SER A 200 -0.67 16.83 2.53
C SER A 200 -1.36 15.75 1.68
N CYS A 201 -1.75 14.61 2.27
CA CYS A 201 -2.46 13.57 1.54
C CYS A 201 -3.92 13.96 1.21
N SER A 202 -4.50 14.93 1.92
CA SER A 202 -5.85 15.44 1.61
C SER A 202 -5.91 16.33 0.38
N SER A 203 -4.78 16.85 -0.07
CA SER A 203 -4.61 17.61 -1.30
C SER A 203 -3.64 16.93 -2.28
N CYS A 204 -3.56 15.60 -2.23
CA CYS A 204 -2.64 14.84 -3.05
C CYS A 204 -2.99 14.95 -4.53
N ARG A 205 -2.04 15.39 -5.35
CA ARG A 205 -2.17 15.53 -6.80
C ARG A 205 -1.66 14.34 -7.60
N TYR A 206 -1.06 13.34 -6.97
CA TYR A 206 -0.58 12.12 -7.62
C TYR A 206 -1.74 11.11 -7.77
N LYS A 207 -2.73 11.50 -8.60
CA LYS A 207 -3.96 10.76 -8.85
C LYS A 207 -4.23 10.65 -10.34
N LEU A 208 -4.90 9.59 -10.76
CA LEU A 208 -5.31 9.45 -12.15
C LEU A 208 -6.21 10.65 -12.53
N GLY A 209 -5.89 11.29 -13.64
CA GLY A 209 -6.62 12.46 -14.14
C GLY A 209 -6.11 13.81 -13.66
N ASP A 210 -5.14 13.90 -12.76
CA ASP A 210 -4.46 15.17 -12.47
C ASP A 210 -3.57 15.55 -13.67
N GLN A 211 -3.82 16.73 -14.24
CA GLN A 211 -3.16 17.18 -15.48
C GLN A 211 -1.68 17.55 -15.30
N GLU A 212 -1.25 17.89 -14.08
CA GLU A 212 0.11 18.33 -13.83
C GLU A 212 0.99 17.23 -13.25
N PHE A 213 0.48 16.43 -12.32
CA PHE A 213 1.22 15.38 -11.63
C PHE A 213 0.79 13.98 -12.04
N GLY A 214 -0.50 13.66 -11.98
CA GLY A 214 -1.09 12.39 -12.41
C GLY A 214 -0.34 11.14 -11.97
N LEU A 215 -0.19 10.20 -12.88
CA LEU A 215 0.64 9.01 -12.73
C LEU A 215 2.09 9.34 -13.03
N VAL A 216 3.02 8.84 -12.21
CA VAL A 216 4.43 9.26 -12.23
C VAL A 216 5.43 8.12 -12.36
N SER A 217 4.96 6.88 -12.33
CA SER A 217 5.79 5.66 -12.40
C SER A 217 5.63 4.93 -13.72
N ASP A 218 6.49 3.95 -13.96
CA ASP A 218 6.36 3.07 -15.11
C ASP A 218 5.18 2.11 -14.96
N LEU A 219 4.93 1.66 -13.71
CA LEU A 219 3.85 0.76 -13.34
C LEU A 219 3.21 1.22 -12.02
N THR A 220 1.89 1.19 -11.93
CA THR A 220 1.17 1.40 -10.65
C THR A 220 0.51 0.11 -10.20
N LEU A 221 0.79 -0.32 -8.97
CA LEU A 221 0.21 -1.52 -8.36
C LEU A 221 -0.81 -1.16 -7.27
N GLY A 222 -1.87 -1.95 -7.16
CA GLY A 222 -2.89 -1.82 -6.13
C GLY A 222 -3.64 -3.12 -5.88
N ASP A 223 -4.67 -3.04 -5.04
CA ASP A 223 -5.64 -4.11 -4.85
C ASP A 223 -6.68 -4.09 -5.97
N PHE A 224 -6.99 -5.22 -6.58
CA PHE A 224 -8.09 -5.31 -7.54
C PHE A 224 -9.43 -5.52 -6.81
N HIS A 225 -10.03 -4.43 -6.35
CA HIS A 225 -11.26 -4.47 -5.54
C HIS A 225 -12.51 -4.91 -6.32
N ALA A 226 -12.50 -4.82 -7.64
CA ALA A 226 -13.62 -5.17 -8.51
C ALA A 226 -13.64 -6.66 -8.89
N VAL A 227 -12.72 -7.48 -8.40
CA VAL A 227 -12.66 -8.89 -8.78
C VAL A 227 -13.86 -9.66 -8.24
N GLU A 228 -14.54 -10.39 -9.11
CA GLU A 228 -15.64 -11.30 -8.81
C GLU A 228 -15.19 -12.76 -8.91
N LYS A 229 -15.90 -13.68 -8.23
CA LYS A 229 -15.50 -15.10 -8.15
C LYS A 229 -15.48 -15.83 -9.50
N ASN A 230 -16.25 -15.36 -10.48
CA ASN A 230 -16.33 -15.90 -11.83
C ASN A 230 -15.27 -15.33 -12.80
N MET A 231 -14.46 -14.38 -12.36
CA MET A 231 -13.38 -13.81 -13.18
C MET A 231 -12.14 -14.69 -13.16
N LEU A 232 -11.42 -14.76 -14.29
CA LEU A 232 -10.15 -15.50 -14.42
C LEU A 232 -9.08 -15.02 -13.44
N GLN A 233 -9.12 -13.74 -13.09
CA GLN A 233 -8.20 -13.12 -12.13
C GLN A 233 -8.45 -13.54 -10.68
N TYR A 234 -9.60 -14.15 -10.38
CA TYR A 234 -10.01 -14.37 -8.99
C TYR A 234 -9.03 -15.26 -8.21
N SER A 235 -8.77 -14.85 -6.99
CA SER A 235 -8.09 -15.65 -5.98
C SER A 235 -8.68 -15.36 -4.60
N PRO A 236 -8.94 -16.37 -3.78
CA PRO A 236 -9.39 -16.16 -2.40
C PRO A 236 -8.32 -15.47 -1.54
N TRP A 237 -7.06 -15.50 -1.95
CA TRP A 237 -5.93 -14.88 -1.26
C TRP A 237 -5.62 -13.46 -1.71
N GLY A 238 -6.39 -12.92 -2.66
CA GLY A 238 -6.28 -11.54 -3.15
C GLY A 238 -5.69 -11.45 -4.54
N VAL A 239 -6.06 -10.37 -5.21
CA VAL A 239 -5.69 -10.10 -6.60
C VAL A 239 -5.03 -8.73 -6.70
N SER A 240 -3.85 -8.68 -7.29
CA SER A 240 -3.17 -7.43 -7.61
C SER A 240 -3.78 -6.80 -8.85
N GLN A 241 -3.88 -5.47 -8.85
CA GLN A 241 -4.11 -4.63 -10.01
C GLN A 241 -2.78 -4.04 -10.45
N ALA A 242 -2.51 -4.02 -11.73
CA ALA A 242 -1.35 -3.37 -12.34
C ALA A 242 -1.80 -2.45 -13.46
N SER A 243 -1.40 -1.19 -13.42
CA SER A 243 -1.66 -0.19 -14.45
C SER A 243 -0.34 0.24 -15.08
N VAL A 244 -0.20 0.04 -16.39
CA VAL A 244 1.02 0.28 -17.18
C VAL A 244 1.01 1.70 -17.71
N GLN A 245 2.11 2.44 -17.57
CA GLN A 245 2.24 3.82 -18.03
C GLN A 245 3.37 4.04 -19.05
N SER A 246 4.33 3.11 -19.17
CA SER A 246 5.48 3.24 -20.05
C SER A 246 5.92 1.89 -20.62
N GLU A 247 6.85 1.88 -21.59
CA GLU A 247 7.49 0.66 -22.09
C GLU A 247 8.24 -0.10 -20.98
N LYS A 248 8.85 0.62 -20.02
CA LYS A 248 9.44 -0.01 -18.84
C LYS A 248 8.37 -0.68 -17.97
N GLY A 249 7.16 -0.13 -17.89
CA GLY A 249 6.02 -0.75 -17.23
C GLY A 249 5.57 -2.03 -17.94
N GLU A 250 5.58 -2.07 -19.27
CA GLU A 250 5.31 -3.28 -20.07
C GLU A 250 6.35 -4.37 -19.75
N TYR A 251 7.63 -4.03 -19.76
CA TYR A 251 8.70 -4.95 -19.35
C TYR A 251 8.48 -5.48 -17.92
N LEU A 252 8.08 -4.65 -16.96
CA LEU A 252 7.79 -5.10 -15.60
C LEU A 252 6.60 -6.08 -15.54
N ILE A 253 5.59 -5.89 -16.38
CA ILE A 253 4.48 -6.84 -16.50
C ILE A 253 4.95 -8.17 -17.13
N ASP A 254 5.85 -8.13 -18.10
CA ASP A 254 6.43 -9.35 -18.68
C ASP A 254 7.25 -10.15 -17.65
N LEU A 255 7.95 -9.46 -16.76
CA LEU A 255 8.56 -10.11 -15.59
C LEU A 255 7.52 -10.76 -14.67
N ALA A 256 6.39 -10.07 -14.43
CA ALA A 256 5.31 -10.64 -13.61
C ALA A 256 4.74 -11.92 -14.24
N ARG A 257 4.54 -11.98 -15.57
CA ARG A 257 4.01 -13.14 -16.28
C ARG A 257 4.79 -14.42 -16.06
N ARG A 258 6.08 -14.34 -15.74
CA ARG A 258 6.92 -15.50 -15.47
C ARG A 258 6.51 -16.25 -14.21
N LEU A 259 5.98 -15.55 -13.20
CA LEU A 259 5.61 -16.13 -11.89
C LEU A 259 4.12 -15.96 -11.53
N CYS A 260 3.38 -15.17 -12.28
CA CYS A 260 2.00 -14.79 -11.98
C CYS A 260 1.05 -15.14 -13.12
N ASN A 261 -0.21 -15.32 -12.78
CA ASN A 261 -1.31 -15.16 -13.72
C ASN A 261 -1.52 -13.66 -13.94
N VAL A 262 -1.58 -13.23 -15.20
CA VAL A 262 -1.69 -11.82 -15.59
C VAL A 262 -2.72 -11.70 -16.68
N GLU A 263 -3.91 -11.22 -16.32
CA GLU A 263 -5.07 -11.11 -17.20
C GLU A 263 -5.42 -9.64 -17.42
N PHE A 264 -5.87 -9.30 -18.61
CA PHE A 264 -6.31 -7.95 -18.94
C PHE A 264 -7.51 -7.53 -18.11
N ILE A 265 -7.52 -6.28 -17.64
CA ILE A 265 -8.64 -5.66 -16.94
C ILE A 265 -9.08 -4.41 -17.71
N PRO A 266 -10.35 -4.32 -18.15
CA PRO A 266 -10.88 -3.07 -18.67
C PRO A 266 -10.77 -1.93 -17.66
N GLU A 267 -10.37 -0.75 -18.13
CA GLU A 267 -10.12 0.43 -17.28
C GLU A 267 -11.30 0.80 -16.37
N LYS A 268 -12.53 0.59 -16.84
CA LYS A 268 -13.76 0.84 -16.06
C LYS A 268 -13.80 0.15 -14.70
N TYR A 269 -13.17 -1.02 -14.56
CA TYR A 269 -13.11 -1.74 -13.28
C TYR A 269 -12.11 -1.13 -12.32
N ILE A 270 -11.06 -0.51 -12.83
CA ILE A 270 -10.05 0.18 -12.03
C ILE A 270 -10.60 1.49 -11.53
N THR A 271 -11.19 2.27 -12.43
CA THR A 271 -11.70 3.61 -12.16
C THR A 271 -12.87 3.58 -11.18
N LYS A 272 -13.79 2.62 -11.31
CA LYS A 272 -15.00 2.54 -10.49
C LYS A 272 -14.75 2.14 -9.04
N TYR A 273 -13.79 1.24 -8.77
CA TYR A 273 -13.68 0.56 -7.48
C TYR A 273 -12.45 0.94 -6.66
N ASN A 274 -11.52 1.72 -7.23
CA ASN A 274 -10.31 2.13 -6.53
C ASN A 274 -10.30 3.64 -6.27
N TYR A 275 -11.10 4.09 -5.30
CA TYR A 275 -11.25 5.51 -4.97
C TYR A 275 -9.92 6.24 -4.77
N ALA A 276 -8.97 5.61 -4.07
CA ALA A 276 -7.68 6.24 -3.78
C ALA A 276 -6.76 6.37 -5.01
N PHE A 277 -7.09 5.71 -6.11
CA PHE A 277 -6.39 5.88 -7.38
C PHE A 277 -6.76 7.21 -8.07
N HIS A 278 -8.00 7.68 -7.83
CA HIS A 278 -8.57 8.87 -8.47
C HIS A 278 -8.62 10.10 -7.56
N HIS A 279 -8.80 9.88 -6.26
CA HIS A 279 -9.12 10.98 -5.34
C HIS A 279 -8.17 11.03 -4.15
N PRO A 280 -7.83 12.25 -3.68
CA PRO A 280 -7.20 12.43 -2.39
C PRO A 280 -8.05 11.83 -1.26
N VAL A 281 -7.40 11.42 -0.19
CA VAL A 281 -8.08 10.87 0.98
C VAL A 281 -8.30 11.97 2.00
N ALA A 282 -9.56 12.35 2.21
CA ALA A 282 -9.92 13.41 3.14
C ALA A 282 -9.40 13.15 4.57
N GLN A 283 -9.04 14.19 5.26
CA GLN A 283 -8.73 14.12 6.69
C GLN A 283 -10.00 13.84 7.50
N LYS A 284 -9.84 13.07 8.58
CA LYS A 284 -10.94 12.80 9.51
C LYS A 284 -11.23 14.02 10.37
N THR A 285 -12.51 14.33 10.51
CA THR A 285 -12.99 15.25 11.55
C THR A 285 -12.60 14.70 12.94
N GLY A 286 -12.16 15.56 13.85
CA GLY A 286 -11.71 15.12 15.18
C GLY A 286 -10.23 14.74 15.27
N ARG A 287 -9.43 14.93 14.21
CA ARG A 287 -7.99 14.68 14.19
C ARG A 287 -7.24 15.32 15.38
N GLU A 288 -7.52 16.59 15.68
CA GLU A 288 -6.84 17.30 16.77
C GLU A 288 -7.26 16.79 18.15
N SER A 289 -8.53 16.41 18.32
CA SER A 289 -9.00 15.74 19.54
C SER A 289 -8.32 14.40 19.72
N PHE A 290 -8.21 13.60 18.64
CA PHE A 290 -7.49 12.34 18.67
C PHE A 290 -6.02 12.53 19.09
N LYS A 291 -5.31 13.49 18.51
CA LYS A 291 -3.91 13.80 18.88
C LYS A 291 -3.76 14.16 20.35
N ARG A 292 -4.66 14.98 20.87
CA ARG A 292 -4.64 15.43 22.27
C ARG A 292 -4.79 14.26 23.23
N ILE A 293 -5.76 13.38 22.97
CA ILE A 293 -5.99 12.19 23.79
C ILE A 293 -4.82 11.21 23.67
N LEU A 294 -4.32 10.98 22.43
CA LEU A 294 -3.15 10.14 22.18
C LEU A 294 -1.93 10.57 23.00
N LEU A 295 -1.68 11.88 23.10
CA LEU A 295 -0.53 12.42 23.84
C LEU A 295 -0.68 12.32 25.35
N ARG A 296 -1.90 12.34 25.87
CA ARG A 296 -2.20 12.30 27.30
C ARG A 296 -2.42 10.89 27.84
N GLU A 297 -3.12 10.06 27.09
CA GLU A 297 -3.76 8.84 27.58
C GLU A 297 -3.35 7.61 26.77
N GLY A 298 -2.59 7.80 25.69
CA GLY A 298 -2.10 6.72 24.86
C GLY A 298 -3.06 6.28 23.74
N LEU A 299 -2.62 5.28 22.98
CA LEU A 299 -3.22 4.88 21.71
C LEU A 299 -4.63 4.29 21.87
N ASP A 300 -4.82 3.40 22.85
CA ASP A 300 -6.10 2.72 23.05
C ASP A 300 -7.19 3.66 23.57
N CYS A 301 -6.83 4.56 24.49
CA CYS A 301 -7.76 5.57 24.99
C CYS A 301 -8.19 6.53 23.87
N ALA A 302 -7.25 6.97 23.04
CA ALA A 302 -7.56 7.80 21.87
C ALA A 302 -8.50 7.08 20.91
N ALA A 303 -8.27 5.80 20.62
CA ALA A 303 -9.09 5.02 19.71
C ALA A 303 -10.50 4.73 20.25
N LYS A 304 -10.64 4.55 21.56
CA LYS A 304 -11.92 4.27 22.24
C LYS A 304 -12.71 5.53 22.62
N SER A 305 -12.11 6.72 22.52
CA SER A 305 -12.75 7.97 22.94
C SER A 305 -14.05 8.23 22.19
N LEU A 306 -15.11 8.56 22.91
CA LEU A 306 -16.41 8.96 22.35
C LEU A 306 -16.28 10.18 21.42
N LEU A 307 -15.38 11.12 21.72
CA LEU A 307 -15.11 12.28 20.86
C LEU A 307 -14.57 11.90 19.48
N VAL A 308 -14.00 10.71 19.36
CA VAL A 308 -13.48 10.16 18.11
C VAL A 308 -14.49 9.22 17.45
N GLN A 309 -15.22 8.43 18.23
CA GLN A 309 -16.15 7.40 17.72
C GLN A 309 -17.53 7.93 17.32
N ILE A 310 -18.06 8.94 18.02
CA ILE A 310 -19.37 9.51 17.70
C ILE A 310 -19.48 9.96 16.23
N PRO A 311 -18.52 10.72 15.67
CA PRO A 311 -18.56 11.07 14.25
C PRO A 311 -18.55 9.84 13.33
N THR A 312 -17.81 8.79 13.71
CA THR A 312 -17.72 7.53 12.94
C THR A 312 -19.02 6.73 13.01
N CYS A 313 -19.65 6.63 14.19
CA CYS A 313 -20.95 6.00 14.35
C CYS A 313 -22.03 6.73 13.57
N TYR A 314 -22.07 8.05 13.62
CA TYR A 314 -23.02 8.86 12.86
C TYR A 314 -22.86 8.66 11.34
N ILE A 315 -21.62 8.68 10.82
CA ILE A 315 -21.33 8.44 9.40
C ILE A 315 -21.73 7.02 9.00
N ASN A 316 -21.45 6.02 9.84
CA ASN A 316 -21.82 4.63 9.57
C ASN A 316 -23.34 4.41 9.62
N ALA A 317 -24.04 5.02 10.56
CA ALA A 317 -25.50 5.01 10.61
C ALA A 317 -26.10 5.67 9.37
N LYS A 318 -25.63 6.85 8.98
CA LYS A 318 -26.05 7.52 7.75
C LYS A 318 -25.81 6.67 6.49
N ARG A 319 -24.65 6.00 6.38
CA ARG A 319 -24.36 5.08 5.26
C ARG A 319 -25.32 3.87 5.23
N ARG A 320 -25.63 3.29 6.39
CA ARG A 320 -26.59 2.17 6.49
C ARG A 320 -27.99 2.60 6.05
N ILE A 321 -28.44 3.78 6.47
CA ILE A 321 -29.74 4.34 6.08
C ILE A 321 -29.77 4.59 4.57
N ILE A 322 -28.73 5.21 3.99
CA ILE A 322 -28.65 5.46 2.55
C ILE A 322 -28.63 4.15 1.75
N SER A 323 -27.87 3.14 2.21
CA SER A 323 -27.84 1.81 1.57
C SER A 323 -29.19 1.11 1.64
N PHE A 324 -29.89 1.19 2.78
CA PHE A 324 -31.24 0.67 2.94
C PHE A 324 -32.23 1.35 1.98
N LEU A 325 -32.23 2.68 1.94
CA LEU A 325 -33.11 3.45 1.04
C LEU A 325 -32.81 3.15 -0.45
N TYR A 326 -31.53 2.93 -0.80
CA TYR A 326 -31.17 2.54 -2.15
C TYR A 326 -31.71 1.16 -2.51
N ASN A 327 -31.62 0.19 -1.60
CA ASN A 327 -32.15 -1.16 -1.79
C ASN A 327 -33.70 -1.15 -1.90
N VAL A 328 -34.38 -0.36 -1.08
CA VAL A 328 -35.85 -0.17 -1.17
C VAL A 328 -36.25 0.42 -2.50
N LYS A 329 -35.55 1.48 -2.95
CA LYS A 329 -35.78 2.10 -4.27
C LYS A 329 -35.55 1.13 -5.41
N SER A 330 -34.48 0.34 -5.37
CA SER A 330 -34.18 -0.69 -6.37
C SER A 330 -35.27 -1.77 -6.42
N TYR A 331 -35.80 -2.20 -5.28
CA TYR A 331 -36.89 -3.16 -5.18
C TYR A 331 -38.20 -2.61 -5.75
N LEU A 332 -38.52 -1.33 -5.52
CA LEU A 332 -39.72 -0.69 -6.05
C LEU A 332 -39.70 -0.42 -7.57
N ILE A 333 -38.50 -0.32 -8.16
CA ILE A 333 -38.31 -0.12 -9.62
C ILE A 333 -38.31 -1.47 -10.36
N SER A 334 -38.04 -2.58 -9.66
CA SER A 334 -38.02 -3.93 -10.23
C SER A 334 -39.38 -4.64 -10.19
N LYS A 335 -40.41 -4.02 -9.66
CA LYS A 335 -41.84 -4.40 -9.78
C LYS A 335 -42.54 -3.49 -10.75
#